data_a4b52210c77b505cfe41d2e239b0f529
#
_entry.id   a4b52210c77b505cfe41d2e239b0f529
#
_cell.length_a   1.000
_cell.length_b   1.000
_cell.length_c   1.000
_cell.angle_alpha   90.00
_cell.angle_beta   90.00
_cell.angle_gamma   90.00
#
_symmetry.space_group_name_H-M   'P 1'
#
loop_
_entity.id
_entity.type
_entity.pdbx_description
1 polymer ?
#
loop_
_entity_poly.entity_id
_entity_poly.type
_entity_poly.pdbx_seq_one_letter_code
_entity_poly.pdbx_strand_id
1 'polypeptide(L)'
;MWLAGLAIVVLIVSLVVALPISRAAAQQQVEAMREQFGEDLTPAQEAQIQQMSALAGNPLIIVVFPAITGAIALVIGWLLRGGVLYLFSLALGGQAKFGAMFRMGLWTTLPDVVRQIVTAAGTAATGRALKSGLSFLVAAPEGAIPSGSTALWQAFLSGIDVYWLWAIVLTVVGVAVTARLSWRKGLVVTLGYWVLTVLFTLGVTWFGVTLAAQFGAAPQ
;
A
#
# COMPACT_ATOMS: atom_id res chain seq x y z
N MET A 1 13.83 -14.89 -9.20
CA MET A 1 12.93 -15.68 -8.33
C MET A 1 13.17 -15.40 -6.83
N TRP A 2 14.41 -15.38 -6.36
CA TRP A 2 14.70 -15.12 -4.93
C TRP A 2 14.19 -13.75 -4.41
N LEU A 3 14.22 -12.68 -5.23
CA LEU A 3 13.73 -11.37 -4.84
C LEU A 3 12.21 -11.37 -4.54
N ALA A 4 11.43 -12.13 -5.32
CA ALA A 4 10.00 -12.29 -5.07
C ALA A 4 9.75 -13.01 -3.72
N GLY A 5 10.53 -14.07 -3.44
CA GLY A 5 10.48 -14.74 -2.14
C GLY A 5 10.86 -13.80 -1.00
N LEU A 6 11.93 -13.00 -1.16
CA LEU A 6 12.34 -12.01 -0.17
C LEU A 6 11.24 -10.98 0.10
N ALA A 7 10.60 -10.44 -0.94
CA ALA A 7 9.52 -9.47 -0.78
C ALA A 7 8.32 -10.04 -0.01
N ILE A 8 7.96 -11.30 -0.24
CA ILE A 8 6.89 -11.99 0.50
C ILE A 8 7.30 -12.20 1.96
N VAL A 9 8.53 -12.63 2.22
CA VAL A 9 9.04 -12.78 3.60
C VAL A 9 9.02 -11.44 4.33
N VAL A 10 9.49 -10.36 3.69
CA VAL A 10 9.48 -9.02 4.28
C VAL A 10 8.05 -8.54 4.55
N LEU A 11 7.10 -8.83 3.65
CA LEU A 11 5.68 -8.55 3.89
C LEU A 11 5.19 -9.25 5.16
N ILE A 12 5.44 -10.55 5.31
CA ILE A 12 5.00 -11.33 6.47
C ILE A 12 5.63 -10.79 7.75
N VAL A 13 6.94 -10.54 7.75
CA VAL A 13 7.67 -9.98 8.90
C VAL A 13 7.09 -8.61 9.28
N SER A 14 6.80 -7.75 8.30
CA SER A 14 6.21 -6.43 8.54
C SER A 14 4.83 -6.53 9.20
N LEU A 15 4.00 -7.48 8.78
CA LEU A 15 2.69 -7.74 9.38
C LEU A 15 2.81 -8.22 10.82
N VAL A 16 3.77 -9.14 11.10
CA VAL A 16 4.02 -9.62 12.45
C VAL A 16 4.52 -8.50 13.37
N VAL A 17 5.43 -7.67 12.90
CA VAL A 17 5.94 -6.51 13.65
C VAL A 17 4.84 -5.48 13.92
N ALA A 18 3.92 -5.26 12.97
CA ALA A 18 2.80 -4.33 13.12
C ALA A 18 1.65 -4.91 13.98
N LEU A 19 1.67 -6.21 14.30
CA LEU A 19 0.58 -6.89 15.00
C LEU A 19 0.15 -6.23 16.32
N PRO A 20 1.06 -5.83 17.25
CA PRO A 20 0.66 -5.17 18.50
C PRO A 20 -0.05 -3.82 18.24
N ILE A 21 0.45 -3.06 17.24
CA ILE A 21 -0.14 -1.77 16.87
C ILE A 21 -1.52 -1.97 16.24
N SER A 22 -1.66 -2.94 15.34
CA SER A 22 -2.95 -3.26 14.70
C SER A 22 -4.00 -3.72 15.72
N ARG A 23 -3.60 -4.50 16.72
CA ARG A 23 -4.48 -4.92 17.82
C ARG A 23 -4.92 -3.75 18.67
N ALA A 24 -3.99 -2.88 19.06
CA ALA A 24 -4.31 -1.69 19.84
C ALA A 24 -5.26 -0.75 19.07
N ALA A 25 -5.02 -0.52 17.78
CA ALA A 25 -5.90 0.27 16.93
C ALA A 25 -7.31 -0.34 16.80
N ALA A 26 -7.41 -1.67 16.63
CA ALA A 26 -8.70 -2.36 16.57
C ALA A 26 -9.46 -2.28 17.89
N GLN A 27 -8.78 -2.38 19.04
CA GLN A 27 -9.38 -2.21 20.35
C GLN A 27 -9.90 -0.78 20.56
N GLN A 28 -9.11 0.23 20.18
CA GLN A 28 -9.56 1.63 20.23
C GLN A 28 -10.79 1.88 19.36
N GLN A 29 -10.90 1.26 18.18
CA GLN A 29 -12.10 1.37 17.36
C GLN A 29 -13.32 0.74 18.01
N VAL A 30 -13.17 -0.41 18.69
CA VAL A 30 -14.25 -1.07 19.44
C VAL A 30 -14.68 -0.21 20.62
N GLU A 31 -13.74 0.39 21.35
CA GLU A 31 -14.02 1.30 22.46
C GLU A 31 -14.74 2.58 21.99
N ALA A 32 -14.24 3.22 20.93
CA ALA A 32 -14.87 4.40 20.33
C ALA A 32 -16.31 4.10 19.85
N MET A 33 -16.53 2.92 19.27
CA MET A 33 -17.86 2.49 18.86
C MET A 33 -18.77 2.28 20.07
N ARG A 34 -18.25 1.69 21.17
CA ARG A 34 -19.00 1.51 22.41
C ARG A 34 -19.38 2.86 23.04
N GLU A 35 -18.45 3.82 23.07
CA GLU A 35 -18.72 5.19 23.54
C GLU A 35 -19.76 5.91 22.68
N GLN A 36 -19.72 5.71 21.34
CA GLN A 36 -20.68 6.33 20.42
C GLN A 36 -22.11 5.82 20.61
N PHE A 37 -22.30 4.56 20.96
CA PHE A 37 -23.62 3.97 21.19
C PHE A 37 -24.17 4.23 22.61
N GLY A 38 -23.35 4.69 23.56
CA GLY A 38 -23.74 4.96 24.96
C GLY A 38 -23.99 3.69 25.82
N GLU A 39 -24.55 3.87 27.00
CA GLU A 39 -24.80 2.76 27.93
C GLU A 39 -26.03 1.91 27.53
N ASP A 40 -26.94 2.43 26.70
CA ASP A 40 -28.18 1.74 26.27
C ASP A 40 -27.98 0.97 24.96
N LEU A 41 -27.07 -0.01 24.96
CA LEU A 41 -26.86 -0.88 23.80
C LEU A 41 -28.02 -1.85 23.60
N THR A 42 -28.54 -1.95 22.40
CA THR A 42 -29.48 -3.02 22.06
C THR A 42 -28.76 -4.36 22.00
N PRO A 43 -29.43 -5.50 22.25
CA PRO A 43 -28.80 -6.83 22.17
C PRO A 43 -28.14 -7.13 20.83
N ALA A 44 -28.67 -6.56 19.73
CA ALA A 44 -28.08 -6.67 18.37
C ALA A 44 -26.76 -5.90 18.26
N GLN A 45 -26.66 -4.72 18.84
CA GLN A 45 -25.44 -3.91 18.87
C GLN A 45 -24.37 -4.54 19.75
N GLU A 46 -24.74 -5.08 20.92
CA GLU A 46 -23.81 -5.84 21.76
C GLU A 46 -23.25 -7.07 21.04
N ALA A 47 -24.08 -7.84 20.34
CA ALA A 47 -23.64 -8.99 19.56
C ALA A 47 -22.67 -8.56 18.43
N GLN A 48 -22.92 -7.43 17.77
CA GLN A 48 -22.04 -6.88 16.73
C GLN A 48 -20.69 -6.46 17.30
N ILE A 49 -20.67 -5.76 18.46
CA ILE A 49 -19.44 -5.36 19.15
C ILE A 49 -18.64 -6.58 19.60
N GLN A 50 -19.30 -7.60 20.16
CA GLN A 50 -18.65 -8.85 20.56
C GLN A 50 -18.05 -9.57 19.35
N GLN A 51 -18.77 -9.64 18.25
CA GLN A 51 -18.26 -10.23 17.01
C GLN A 51 -17.04 -9.48 16.47
N MET A 52 -17.08 -8.15 16.46
CA MET A 52 -15.95 -7.33 16.03
C MET A 52 -14.73 -7.49 16.95
N SER A 53 -14.94 -7.52 18.28
CA SER A 53 -13.85 -7.73 19.24
C SER A 53 -13.21 -9.12 19.09
N ALA A 54 -14.01 -10.16 18.85
CA ALA A 54 -13.52 -11.51 18.59
C ALA A 54 -12.69 -11.57 17.28
N LEU A 55 -13.15 -10.89 16.24
CA LEU A 55 -12.41 -10.77 14.96
C LEU A 55 -11.09 -9.98 15.14
N ALA A 56 -11.12 -8.88 15.88
CA ALA A 56 -9.96 -8.05 16.19
C ALA A 56 -8.89 -8.79 17.04
N GLY A 57 -9.27 -9.80 17.80
CA GLY A 57 -8.35 -10.66 18.57
C GLY A 57 -7.78 -11.83 17.77
N ASN A 58 -8.37 -12.20 16.66
CA ASN A 58 -8.03 -13.43 15.95
C ASN A 58 -6.79 -13.27 15.05
N PRO A 59 -5.65 -13.94 15.33
CA PRO A 59 -4.43 -13.81 14.54
C PRO A 59 -4.59 -14.30 13.09
N LEU A 60 -5.52 -15.20 12.79
CA LEU A 60 -5.82 -15.61 11.42
C LEU A 60 -6.35 -14.45 10.58
N ILE A 61 -7.17 -13.58 11.19
CA ILE A 61 -7.76 -12.43 10.48
C ILE A 61 -6.76 -11.29 10.39
N ILE A 62 -5.97 -11.05 11.45
CA ILE A 62 -5.06 -9.90 11.51
C ILE A 62 -3.75 -10.16 10.76
N VAL A 63 -3.29 -11.43 10.67
CA VAL A 63 -1.99 -11.77 10.06
C VAL A 63 -2.16 -12.62 8.81
N VAL A 64 -2.86 -13.75 8.91
CA VAL A 64 -2.88 -14.75 7.82
C VAL A 64 -3.66 -14.24 6.62
N PHE A 65 -4.83 -13.67 6.83
CA PHE A 65 -5.63 -13.13 5.75
C PHE A 65 -4.94 -11.96 5.02
N PRO A 66 -4.41 -10.92 5.70
CA PRO A 66 -3.62 -9.87 5.04
C PRO A 66 -2.32 -10.39 4.40
N ALA A 67 -1.67 -11.42 4.95
CA ALA A 67 -0.48 -12.01 4.34
C ALA A 67 -0.81 -12.68 3.00
N ILE A 68 -1.90 -13.47 2.95
CA ILE A 68 -2.33 -14.14 1.72
C ILE A 68 -2.79 -13.11 0.68
N THR A 69 -3.68 -12.19 1.05
CA THR A 69 -4.19 -11.16 0.15
C THR A 69 -3.07 -10.22 -0.32
N GLY A 70 -2.15 -9.85 0.57
CA GLY A 70 -0.98 -9.04 0.26
C GLY A 70 -0.02 -9.76 -0.69
N ALA A 71 0.23 -11.07 -0.49
CA ALA A 71 1.08 -11.85 -1.40
C ALA A 71 0.45 -11.96 -2.81
N ILE A 72 -0.88 -12.19 -2.89
CA ILE A 72 -1.61 -12.20 -4.16
C ILE A 72 -1.52 -10.82 -4.83
N ALA A 73 -1.77 -9.75 -4.08
CA ALA A 73 -1.68 -8.38 -4.59
C ALA A 73 -0.27 -8.03 -5.09
N LEU A 74 0.79 -8.49 -4.42
CA LEU A 74 2.17 -8.33 -4.88
C LEU A 74 2.39 -9.03 -6.22
N VAL A 75 1.96 -10.28 -6.37
CA VAL A 75 2.11 -11.03 -7.64
C VAL A 75 1.37 -10.33 -8.77
N ILE A 76 0.12 -9.93 -8.55
CA ILE A 76 -0.68 -9.18 -9.52
C ILE A 76 0.02 -7.84 -9.83
N GLY A 77 0.48 -7.12 -8.82
CA GLY A 77 1.21 -5.86 -8.99
C GLY A 77 2.47 -6.00 -9.84
N TRP A 78 3.25 -7.07 -9.67
CA TRP A 78 4.43 -7.35 -10.50
C TRP A 78 4.06 -7.68 -11.95
N LEU A 79 2.98 -8.45 -12.17
CA LEU A 79 2.48 -8.75 -13.52
C LEU A 79 2.01 -7.49 -14.24
N LEU A 80 1.23 -6.65 -13.54
CA LEU A 80 0.75 -5.38 -14.07
C LEU A 80 1.92 -4.42 -14.36
N ARG A 81 2.87 -4.28 -13.44
CA ARG A 81 4.07 -3.45 -13.64
C ARG A 81 4.85 -3.90 -14.86
N GLY A 82 5.17 -5.20 -14.95
CA GLY A 82 5.87 -5.77 -16.09
C GLY A 82 5.10 -5.60 -17.41
N GLY A 83 3.77 -5.79 -17.36
CA GLY A 83 2.88 -5.62 -18.51
C GLY A 83 2.81 -4.20 -19.02
N VAL A 84 2.58 -3.23 -18.12
CA VAL A 84 2.48 -1.81 -18.49
C VAL A 84 3.81 -1.29 -19.03
N LEU A 85 4.93 -1.58 -18.35
CA LEU A 85 6.26 -1.19 -18.84
C LEU A 85 6.58 -1.82 -20.19
N TYR A 86 6.17 -3.08 -20.41
CA TYR A 86 6.31 -3.76 -21.69
C TYR A 86 5.51 -3.07 -22.80
N LEU A 87 4.23 -2.82 -22.58
CA LEU A 87 3.34 -2.18 -23.55
C LEU A 87 3.81 -0.76 -23.91
N PHE A 88 4.19 0.05 -22.91
CA PHE A 88 4.70 1.39 -23.14
C PHE A 88 6.04 1.37 -23.87
N SER A 89 6.91 0.39 -23.58
CA SER A 89 8.18 0.26 -24.31
C SER A 89 7.95 -0.12 -25.77
N LEU A 90 6.98 -1.00 -26.06
CA LEU A 90 6.62 -1.35 -27.44
C LEU A 90 6.06 -0.15 -28.21
N ALA A 91 5.19 0.64 -27.57
CA ALA A 91 4.62 1.85 -28.19
C ALA A 91 5.68 2.86 -28.61
N LEU A 92 6.85 2.88 -27.93
CA LEU A 92 7.98 3.75 -28.28
C LEU A 92 9.04 3.07 -29.17
N GLY A 93 8.72 1.87 -29.72
CA GLY A 93 9.60 1.13 -30.64
C GLY A 93 10.62 0.23 -29.92
N GLY A 94 10.38 -0.13 -28.68
CA GLY A 94 11.21 -1.06 -27.92
C GLY A 94 11.11 -2.50 -28.44
N GLN A 95 12.17 -3.28 -28.25
CA GLN A 95 12.31 -4.65 -28.76
C GLN A 95 12.40 -5.69 -27.62
N ALA A 96 11.85 -5.39 -26.44
CA ALA A 96 11.88 -6.30 -25.32
C ALA A 96 10.91 -7.47 -25.51
N LYS A 97 11.25 -8.62 -24.90
CA LYS A 97 10.27 -9.71 -24.66
C LYS A 97 9.61 -9.47 -23.31
N PHE A 98 8.33 -9.83 -23.16
CA PHE A 98 7.59 -9.68 -21.91
C PHE A 98 8.34 -10.27 -20.69
N GLY A 99 8.86 -11.51 -20.80
CA GLY A 99 9.58 -12.14 -19.69
C GLY A 99 10.88 -11.43 -19.28
N ALA A 100 11.54 -10.71 -20.19
CA ALA A 100 12.70 -9.88 -19.85
C ALA A 100 12.25 -8.61 -19.11
N MET A 101 11.19 -7.97 -19.58
CA MET A 101 10.62 -6.78 -18.94
C MET A 101 10.04 -7.11 -17.56
N PHE A 102 9.37 -8.25 -17.42
CA PHE A 102 8.86 -8.73 -16.14
C PHE A 102 9.99 -8.94 -15.11
N ARG A 103 11.08 -9.62 -15.51
CA ARG A 103 12.25 -9.81 -14.63
C ARG A 103 12.89 -8.48 -14.23
N MET A 104 13.04 -7.56 -15.20
CA MET A 104 13.51 -6.20 -14.92
C MET A 104 12.57 -5.48 -13.94
N GLY A 105 11.26 -5.56 -14.15
CA GLY A 105 10.25 -5.00 -13.26
C GLY A 105 10.38 -5.52 -11.82
N LEU A 106 10.66 -6.82 -11.63
CA LEU A 106 10.94 -7.38 -10.31
C LEU A 106 12.19 -6.75 -9.66
N TRP A 107 13.28 -6.57 -10.41
CA TRP A 107 14.49 -5.97 -9.87
C TRP A 107 14.28 -4.51 -9.48
N THR A 108 13.45 -3.78 -10.19
CA THR A 108 13.14 -2.38 -9.87
C THR A 108 12.20 -2.21 -8.67
N THR A 109 11.72 -3.30 -8.05
CA THR A 109 11.02 -3.27 -6.75
C THR A 109 11.96 -3.36 -5.55
N LEU A 110 13.26 -3.56 -5.75
CA LEU A 110 14.24 -3.65 -4.67
C LEU A 110 14.20 -2.45 -3.69
N PRO A 111 14.10 -1.20 -4.15
CA PRO A 111 13.94 -0.05 -3.24
C PRO A 111 12.72 -0.16 -2.34
N ASP A 112 11.59 -0.68 -2.85
CA ASP A 112 10.37 -0.87 -2.08
C ASP A 112 10.55 -1.93 -0.97
N VAL A 113 11.29 -3.01 -1.26
CA VAL A 113 11.65 -4.04 -0.27
C VAL A 113 12.53 -3.45 0.83
N VAL A 114 13.55 -2.66 0.46
CA VAL A 114 14.43 -1.98 1.43
C VAL A 114 13.62 -1.00 2.29
N ARG A 115 12.72 -0.21 1.68
CA ARG A 115 11.82 0.68 2.41
C ARG A 115 10.99 -0.08 3.45
N GLN A 116 10.40 -1.21 3.07
CA GLN A 116 9.62 -2.03 4.00
C GLN A 116 10.45 -2.55 5.18
N ILE A 117 11.68 -3.00 4.92
CA ILE A 117 12.60 -3.45 5.99
C ILE A 117 12.89 -2.29 6.96
N VAL A 118 13.23 -1.11 6.43
CA VAL A 118 13.54 0.07 7.26
C VAL A 118 12.32 0.51 8.06
N THR A 119 11.13 0.51 7.43
CA THR A 119 9.88 0.86 8.10
C THR A 119 9.53 -0.15 9.19
N ALA A 120 9.67 -1.45 8.92
CA ALA A 120 9.43 -2.50 9.92
C ALA A 120 10.40 -2.38 11.11
N ALA A 121 11.69 -2.17 10.84
CA ALA A 121 12.69 -1.99 11.88
C ALA A 121 12.41 -0.74 12.74
N GLY A 122 12.06 0.37 12.12
CA GLY A 122 11.70 1.60 12.82
C GLY A 122 10.41 1.45 13.64
N THR A 123 9.41 0.74 13.11
CA THR A 123 8.17 0.42 13.84
C THR A 123 8.46 -0.47 15.06
N ALA A 124 9.33 -1.49 14.90
CA ALA A 124 9.75 -2.34 16.00
C ALA A 124 10.49 -1.57 17.10
N ALA A 125 11.36 -0.63 16.71
CA ALA A 125 12.17 0.15 17.63
C ALA A 125 11.35 1.22 18.39
N THR A 126 10.34 1.81 17.74
CA THR A 126 9.56 2.93 18.31
C THR A 126 8.23 2.51 18.91
N GLY A 127 7.74 1.33 18.60
CA GLY A 127 6.39 0.88 18.96
C GLY A 127 5.26 1.67 18.29
N ARG A 128 5.58 2.49 17.27
CA ARG A 128 4.63 3.35 16.56
C ARG A 128 4.71 3.10 15.06
N ALA A 129 3.56 3.22 14.37
CA ALA A 129 3.53 3.18 12.92
C ALA A 129 4.27 4.42 12.37
N LEU A 130 5.27 4.18 11.54
CA LEU A 130 6.00 5.28 10.88
C LEU A 130 5.16 5.81 9.71
N LYS A 131 5.07 7.13 9.59
CA LYS A 131 4.45 7.77 8.43
C LYS A 131 5.33 7.57 7.20
N SER A 132 4.72 7.13 6.10
CA SER A 132 5.42 6.87 4.84
C SER A 132 5.64 8.15 4.04
N GLY A 133 6.80 8.28 3.42
CA GLY A 133 7.14 9.36 2.50
C GLY A 133 6.95 10.75 3.13
N LEU A 134 6.44 11.68 2.34
CA LEU A 134 6.15 13.06 2.75
C LEU A 134 4.75 13.24 3.35
N SER A 135 4.02 12.16 3.67
CA SER A 135 2.66 12.24 4.22
C SER A 135 2.58 12.97 5.58
N PHE A 136 3.71 13.10 6.30
CA PHE A 136 3.78 13.87 7.53
C PHE A 136 3.55 15.39 7.33
N LEU A 137 3.69 15.90 6.10
CA LEU A 137 3.42 17.31 5.77
C LEU A 137 1.92 17.64 5.79
N VAL A 138 1.07 16.62 5.67
CA VAL A 138 -0.39 16.77 5.73
C VAL A 138 -0.88 16.07 6.98
N ALA A 139 -0.83 16.78 8.10
CA ALA A 139 -1.29 16.27 9.38
C ALA A 139 -2.83 16.24 9.42
N ALA A 140 -3.40 15.05 9.58
CA ALA A 140 -4.73 14.93 10.18
C ALA A 140 -4.55 14.88 11.71
N PRO A 141 -5.47 15.45 12.51
CA PRO A 141 -5.48 15.25 13.95
C PRO A 141 -5.46 13.76 14.29
N GLU A 142 -4.72 13.39 15.34
CA GLU A 142 -4.68 11.99 15.77
C GLU A 142 -6.10 11.51 16.10
N GLY A 143 -6.51 10.38 15.52
CA GLY A 143 -7.84 9.81 15.70
C GLY A 143 -8.94 10.34 14.75
N ALA A 144 -8.69 11.39 13.96
CA ALA A 144 -9.68 11.86 13.00
C ALA A 144 -9.59 11.08 11.67
N ILE A 145 -10.76 10.72 11.13
CA ILE A 145 -10.83 10.21 9.74
C ILE A 145 -10.47 11.36 8.80
N PRO A 146 -9.43 11.22 7.96
CA PRO A 146 -9.03 12.28 7.05
C PRO A 146 -10.19 12.67 6.13
N SER A 147 -10.44 13.96 5.93
CA SER A 147 -11.37 14.43 4.90
C SER A 147 -10.94 13.93 3.52
N GLY A 148 -11.87 13.84 2.56
CA GLY A 148 -11.58 13.29 1.24
C GLY A 148 -10.35 13.91 0.57
N SER A 149 -10.21 15.25 0.62
CA SER A 149 -9.03 15.95 0.08
C SER A 149 -7.75 15.64 0.86
N THR A 150 -7.80 15.61 2.19
CA THR A 150 -6.67 15.28 3.06
C THR A 150 -6.18 13.84 2.81
N ALA A 151 -7.10 12.89 2.67
CA ALA A 151 -6.78 11.49 2.34
C ALA A 151 -6.07 11.36 0.99
N LEU A 152 -6.53 12.10 -0.04
CA LEU A 152 -5.90 12.11 -1.35
C LEU A 152 -4.46 12.68 -1.31
N TRP A 153 -4.27 13.80 -0.61
CA TRP A 153 -2.93 14.38 -0.43
C TRP A 153 -2.02 13.47 0.37
N GLN A 154 -2.50 12.83 1.43
CA GLN A 154 -1.72 11.86 2.19
C GLN A 154 -1.35 10.66 1.33
N ALA A 155 -2.29 10.11 0.54
CA ALA A 155 -2.02 9.01 -0.38
C ALA A 155 -0.96 9.38 -1.44
N PHE A 156 -1.04 10.57 -2.02
CA PHE A 156 -0.06 11.06 -2.98
C PHE A 156 1.33 11.24 -2.35
N LEU A 157 1.42 11.95 -1.23
CA LEU A 157 2.68 12.27 -0.57
C LEU A 157 3.34 11.06 0.10
N SER A 158 2.55 10.05 0.50
CA SER A 158 3.08 8.81 1.08
C SER A 158 3.96 8.01 0.11
N GLY A 159 3.73 8.18 -1.21
CA GLY A 159 4.53 7.55 -2.25
C GLY A 159 5.84 8.28 -2.58
N ILE A 160 6.04 9.51 -2.11
CA ILE A 160 7.19 10.34 -2.47
C ILE A 160 8.26 10.27 -1.37
N ASP A 161 9.33 9.52 -1.63
CA ASP A 161 10.48 9.37 -0.74
C ASP A 161 11.77 9.07 -1.53
N VAL A 162 12.88 8.87 -0.82
CA VAL A 162 14.17 8.54 -1.43
C VAL A 162 14.14 7.20 -2.17
N TYR A 163 13.36 6.23 -1.68
CA TYR A 163 13.23 4.91 -2.29
C TYR A 163 12.45 4.99 -3.60
N TRP A 164 11.45 5.86 -3.67
CA TRP A 164 10.72 6.16 -4.89
C TRP A 164 11.63 6.76 -5.98
N LEU A 165 12.46 7.74 -5.64
CA LEU A 165 13.45 8.29 -6.57
C LEU A 165 14.42 7.21 -7.07
N TRP A 166 14.91 6.38 -6.16
CA TRP A 166 15.76 5.24 -6.51
C TRP A 166 15.04 4.25 -7.44
N ALA A 167 13.77 3.91 -7.16
CA ALA A 167 12.96 3.04 -8.02
C ALA A 167 12.75 3.64 -9.43
N ILE A 168 12.54 4.96 -9.56
CA ILE A 168 12.44 5.65 -10.85
C ILE A 168 13.76 5.48 -11.63
N VAL A 169 14.90 5.80 -11.02
CA VAL A 169 16.20 5.69 -11.68
C VAL A 169 16.45 4.26 -12.17
N LEU A 170 16.23 3.26 -11.31
CA LEU A 170 16.38 1.85 -11.70
C LEU A 170 15.42 1.46 -12.84
N THR A 171 14.19 1.96 -12.82
CA THR A 171 13.20 1.65 -13.86
C THR A 171 13.59 2.30 -15.19
N VAL A 172 14.04 3.55 -15.19
CA VAL A 172 14.51 4.24 -16.42
C VAL A 172 15.67 3.47 -17.06
N VAL A 173 16.70 3.15 -16.28
CA VAL A 173 17.85 2.39 -16.75
C VAL A 173 17.43 0.98 -17.20
N GLY A 174 16.63 0.31 -16.39
CA GLY A 174 16.16 -1.05 -16.68
C GLY A 174 15.35 -1.12 -17.98
N VAL A 175 14.42 -0.20 -18.19
CA VAL A 175 13.62 -0.11 -19.44
C VAL A 175 14.52 0.21 -20.62
N ALA A 176 15.39 1.21 -20.51
CA ALA A 176 16.28 1.62 -21.62
C ALA A 176 17.15 0.43 -22.07
N VAL A 177 17.77 -0.27 -21.15
CA VAL A 177 18.65 -1.43 -21.45
C VAL A 177 17.83 -2.62 -21.98
N THR A 178 16.74 -2.98 -21.29
CA THR A 178 15.96 -4.20 -21.62
C THR A 178 15.21 -4.05 -22.94
N ALA A 179 14.64 -2.88 -23.22
CA ALA A 179 13.89 -2.62 -24.45
C ALA A 179 14.75 -2.04 -25.57
N ARG A 180 16.05 -1.85 -25.35
CA ARG A 180 16.97 -1.22 -26.31
C ARG A 180 16.50 0.17 -26.76
N LEU A 181 15.98 0.95 -25.82
CA LEU A 181 15.51 2.32 -26.02
C LEU A 181 16.59 3.33 -25.60
N SER A 182 16.51 4.53 -26.16
CA SER A 182 17.29 5.65 -25.62
C SER A 182 16.83 5.96 -24.17
N TRP A 183 17.72 6.54 -23.36
CA TRP A 183 17.39 6.88 -21.97
C TRP A 183 16.19 7.85 -21.88
N ARG A 184 16.02 8.75 -22.86
CA ARG A 184 14.87 9.68 -22.95
C ARG A 184 13.55 8.91 -23.12
N LYS A 185 13.53 7.91 -24.00
CA LYS A 185 12.35 7.04 -24.16
C LYS A 185 12.11 6.19 -22.93
N GLY A 186 13.18 5.67 -22.28
CA GLY A 186 13.08 4.97 -21.00
C GLY A 186 12.46 5.85 -19.91
N LEU A 187 12.83 7.12 -19.84
CA LEU A 187 12.24 8.09 -18.95
C LEU A 187 10.74 8.29 -19.21
N VAL A 188 10.36 8.48 -20.49
CA VAL A 188 8.94 8.64 -20.87
C VAL A 188 8.12 7.41 -20.48
N VAL A 189 8.62 6.18 -20.74
CA VAL A 189 7.95 4.94 -20.30
C VAL A 189 7.78 4.90 -18.79
N THR A 190 8.84 5.24 -18.06
CA THR A 190 8.81 5.20 -16.58
C THR A 190 7.88 6.25 -16.01
N LEU A 191 7.91 7.47 -16.50
CA LEU A 191 6.99 8.53 -16.06
C LEU A 191 5.53 8.20 -16.41
N GLY A 192 5.27 7.66 -17.61
CA GLY A 192 3.94 7.19 -17.99
C GLY A 192 3.41 6.10 -17.05
N TYR A 193 4.25 5.12 -16.72
CA TYR A 193 3.91 4.09 -15.73
C TYR A 193 3.63 4.70 -14.35
N TRP A 194 4.48 5.64 -13.90
CA TRP A 194 4.30 6.29 -12.61
C TRP A 194 3.01 7.11 -12.53
N VAL A 195 2.71 7.92 -13.57
CA VAL A 195 1.45 8.67 -13.65
C VAL A 195 0.25 7.73 -13.58
N LEU A 196 0.27 6.62 -14.32
CA LEU A 196 -0.79 5.61 -14.25
C LEU A 196 -0.95 5.04 -12.84
N THR A 197 0.16 4.74 -12.16
CA THR A 197 0.16 4.22 -10.78
C THR A 197 -0.42 5.23 -9.81
N VAL A 198 -0.05 6.50 -9.92
CA VAL A 198 -0.59 7.59 -9.07
C VAL A 198 -2.10 7.75 -9.31
N LEU A 199 -2.54 7.81 -10.58
CA LEU A 199 -3.96 7.92 -10.90
C LEU A 199 -4.76 6.73 -10.35
N PHE A 200 -4.23 5.52 -10.44
CA PHE A 200 -4.84 4.33 -9.87
C PHE A 200 -4.94 4.42 -8.34
N THR A 201 -3.86 4.81 -7.67
CA THR A 201 -3.83 4.96 -6.20
C THR A 201 -4.83 6.01 -5.73
N LEU A 202 -4.85 7.18 -6.39
CA LEU A 202 -5.80 8.24 -6.05
C LEU A 202 -7.25 7.81 -6.33
N GLY A 203 -7.49 7.07 -7.41
CA GLY A 203 -8.81 6.52 -7.75
C GLY A 203 -9.31 5.54 -6.68
N VAL A 204 -8.46 4.60 -6.25
CA VAL A 204 -8.79 3.65 -5.17
C VAL A 204 -9.03 4.38 -3.84
N THR A 205 -8.19 5.37 -3.50
CA THR A 205 -8.37 6.17 -2.28
C THR A 205 -9.68 6.95 -2.31
N TRP A 206 -9.97 7.63 -3.43
CA TRP A 206 -11.23 8.37 -3.60
C TRP A 206 -12.45 7.46 -3.49
N PHE A 207 -12.40 6.30 -4.13
CA PHE A 207 -13.48 5.30 -4.03
C PHE A 207 -13.67 4.80 -2.60
N GLY A 208 -12.59 4.51 -1.88
CA GLY A 208 -12.63 4.11 -0.47
C GLY A 208 -13.26 5.18 0.44
N VAL A 209 -12.89 6.45 0.24
CA VAL A 209 -13.45 7.57 1.01
C VAL A 209 -14.93 7.76 0.71
N THR A 210 -15.35 7.66 -0.56
CA THR A 210 -16.77 7.80 -0.95
C THR A 210 -17.62 6.67 -0.39
N LEU A 211 -17.13 5.42 -0.40
CA LEU A 211 -17.80 4.30 0.23
C LEU A 211 -17.93 4.52 1.76
N ALA A 212 -16.85 4.90 2.42
CA ALA A 212 -16.89 5.14 3.87
C ALA A 212 -17.90 6.25 4.24
N ALA A 213 -18.01 7.30 3.42
CA ALA A 213 -19.00 8.35 3.61
C ALA A 213 -20.45 7.85 3.42
N GLN A 214 -20.70 6.93 2.48
CA GLN A 214 -22.02 6.36 2.25
C GLN A 214 -22.46 5.41 3.40
N PHE A 215 -21.55 4.61 3.93
CA PHE A 215 -21.84 3.68 5.01
C PHE A 215 -21.76 4.32 6.40
N GLY A 216 -21.00 5.41 6.58
CA GLY A 216 -20.91 6.18 7.81
C GLY A 216 -22.06 7.19 7.99
N ALA A 217 -22.81 7.51 6.94
CA ALA A 217 -23.99 8.36 6.95
C ALA A 217 -25.27 7.51 7.14
N ALA A 218 -25.29 6.57 8.11
CA ALA A 218 -26.55 5.97 8.53
C ALA A 218 -27.44 7.09 9.11
N PRO A 219 -28.71 7.19 8.70
CA PRO A 219 -29.60 8.26 9.15
C PRO A 219 -29.77 8.23 10.68
N GLN A 220 -29.56 9.40 11.29
CA GLN A 220 -29.91 9.67 12.69
C GLN A 220 -31.42 9.61 12.88
#